data_166ab4b6864b02890b20688919bea76a
#
_entry.id   166ab4b6864b02890b20688919bea76a
#
_cell.length_a   1.000
_cell.length_b   1.000
_cell.length_c   1.000
_cell.angle_alpha   90.00
_cell.angle_beta   90.00
_cell.angle_gamma   90.00
#
_symmetry.space_group_name_H-M   'P 1'
#
loop_
_entity.id
_entity.type
_entity.pdbx_description
1 polymer ?
#
loop_
_entity_poly.entity_id
_entity_poly.type
_entity_poly.pdbx_seq_one_letter_code
_entity_poly.pdbx_strand_id
1 'polypeptide(L)'
;MNNLEIIGNNYSGEYDCTREASRAVILKDGKILLSYETKNDIWMLPGGGKEVGETYRNCVIREVCEETGYLFLPSKCVLEIDEYYENVRYISKYFIGTITGKTDTHLTEAEIKGGLESRWILIEEALGIFSKHSEITNFEEKRGLYLRECLALQKLLGR
;
A
#
# COMPACT_ATOMS: atom_id res chain seq x y z
N MET A 1 -11.26 14.66 0.01
CA MET A 1 -10.41 13.51 0.33
C MET A 1 -10.96 12.85 1.59
N ASN A 2 -11.02 11.54 1.61
CA ASN A 2 -11.47 10.79 2.79
C ASN A 2 -10.28 10.54 3.73
N ASN A 3 -10.53 10.60 5.04
CA ASN A 3 -9.52 10.27 6.05
C ASN A 3 -10.04 9.12 6.92
N LEU A 4 -9.17 8.17 7.22
CA LEU A 4 -9.42 7.08 8.16
C LEU A 4 -8.30 7.05 9.20
N GLU A 5 -8.64 6.54 10.38
CA GLU A 5 -7.67 6.40 11.47
C GLU A 5 -7.70 4.97 12.01
N ILE A 6 -6.53 4.41 12.25
CA ILE A 6 -6.35 3.08 12.85
C ILE A 6 -5.49 3.23 14.09
N ILE A 7 -6.04 2.87 15.24
CA ILE A 7 -5.29 2.83 16.50
C ILE A 7 -4.92 1.37 16.77
N GLY A 8 -3.63 1.07 16.68
CA GLY A 8 -3.11 -0.26 16.99
C GLY A 8 -3.21 -0.59 18.47
N ASN A 9 -3.36 -1.88 18.79
CA ASN A 9 -3.50 -2.36 20.16
C ASN A 9 -2.27 -2.05 21.02
N ASN A 10 -1.11 -1.86 20.40
CA ASN A 10 0.16 -1.56 21.06
C ASN A 10 0.51 -0.07 21.08
N TYR A 11 -0.40 0.80 20.66
CA TYR A 11 -0.15 2.24 20.65
C TYR A 11 0.05 2.76 22.09
N SER A 12 1.15 3.49 22.29
CA SER A 12 1.54 4.00 23.60
C SER A 12 0.72 5.20 24.09
N GLY A 13 -0.11 5.80 23.20
CA GLY A 13 -0.89 7.01 23.48
C GLY A 13 -0.20 8.29 23.02
N GLU A 14 1.07 8.23 22.67
CA GLU A 14 1.87 9.32 22.15
C GLU A 14 2.76 8.82 21.02
N TYR A 15 3.12 9.69 20.07
CA TYR A 15 4.11 9.37 19.05
C TYR A 15 5.19 10.44 18.96
N ASP A 16 6.43 10.03 18.74
CA ASP A 16 7.59 10.88 18.55
C ASP A 16 8.21 10.74 17.14
N CYS A 17 7.69 9.83 16.35
CA CYS A 17 8.15 9.57 14.99
C CYS A 17 6.95 9.51 14.05
N THR A 18 7.08 10.12 12.87
CA THR A 18 6.08 10.04 11.80
C THR A 18 6.74 9.46 10.55
N ARG A 19 6.12 8.45 9.96
CA ARG A 19 6.52 7.86 8.69
C ARG A 19 5.45 8.09 7.64
N GLU A 20 5.86 8.51 6.45
CA GLU A 20 4.98 8.88 5.37
C GLU A 20 5.18 7.93 4.18
N ALA A 21 4.09 7.54 3.55
CA ALA A 21 4.10 6.65 2.39
C ALA A 21 3.01 7.03 1.39
N SER A 22 3.21 6.63 0.15
CA SER A 22 2.20 6.72 -0.90
C SER A 22 1.89 5.35 -1.46
N ARG A 23 0.61 5.12 -1.80
CA ARG A 23 0.10 3.87 -2.37
C ARG A 23 -0.69 4.16 -3.64
N ALA A 24 -0.64 3.23 -4.59
CA ALA A 24 -1.39 3.34 -5.83
C ALA A 24 -2.53 2.33 -5.90
N VAL A 25 -3.71 2.78 -6.31
CA VAL A 25 -4.84 1.92 -6.64
C VAL A 25 -5.01 1.96 -8.16
N ILE A 26 -4.55 0.92 -8.82
CA ILE A 26 -4.49 0.81 -10.28
C ILE A 26 -5.43 -0.30 -10.72
N LEU A 27 -6.52 0.09 -11.38
CA LEU A 27 -7.58 -0.83 -11.82
C LEU A 27 -7.57 -0.93 -13.35
N LYS A 28 -7.73 -2.15 -13.86
CA LYS A 28 -7.87 -2.42 -15.28
C LYS A 28 -8.64 -3.72 -15.52
N ASP A 29 -9.68 -3.67 -16.33
CA ASP A 29 -10.47 -4.84 -16.75
C ASP A 29 -10.94 -5.71 -15.58
N GLY A 30 -11.47 -5.09 -14.51
CA GLY A 30 -11.96 -5.78 -13.32
C GLY A 30 -10.88 -6.33 -12.41
N LYS A 31 -9.61 -6.01 -12.69
CA LYS A 31 -8.45 -6.41 -11.90
C LYS A 31 -7.79 -5.23 -11.23
N ILE A 32 -7.05 -5.52 -10.19
CA ILE A 32 -6.22 -4.57 -9.46
C ILE A 32 -4.76 -5.04 -9.50
N LEU A 33 -3.83 -4.09 -9.64
CA LEU A 33 -2.41 -4.37 -9.54
C LEU A 33 -1.99 -4.43 -8.07
N LEU A 34 -1.39 -5.54 -7.67
CA LEU A 34 -0.80 -5.72 -6.34
C LEU A 34 0.67 -6.08 -6.45
N SER A 35 1.43 -5.72 -5.45
CA SER A 35 2.75 -6.25 -5.18
C SER A 35 2.61 -7.48 -4.27
N TYR A 36 3.34 -8.54 -4.57
CA TYR A 36 3.31 -9.80 -3.84
C TYR A 36 4.71 -10.24 -3.46
N GLU A 37 4.96 -10.31 -2.18
CA GLU A 37 6.21 -10.82 -1.61
C GLU A 37 6.10 -12.33 -1.45
N THR A 38 6.60 -13.06 -2.45
CA THR A 38 6.35 -14.50 -2.60
C THR A 38 6.87 -15.35 -1.46
N LYS A 39 8.02 -14.99 -0.89
CA LYS A 39 8.66 -15.78 0.20
C LYS A 39 7.96 -15.65 1.53
N ASN A 40 7.29 -14.53 1.77
CA ASN A 40 6.58 -14.26 3.04
C ASN A 40 5.06 -14.33 2.88
N ASP A 41 4.57 -14.57 1.67
CA ASP A 41 3.14 -14.58 1.35
C ASP A 41 2.44 -13.30 1.82
N ILE A 42 2.99 -12.14 1.40
CA ILE A 42 2.45 -10.83 1.74
C ILE A 42 2.02 -10.10 0.47
N TRP A 43 0.75 -9.73 0.42
CA TRP A 43 0.16 -8.90 -0.61
C TRP A 43 0.04 -7.47 -0.13
N MET A 44 0.22 -6.50 -1.04
CA MET A 44 0.06 -5.08 -0.73
C MET A 44 -0.24 -4.28 -1.99
N LEU A 45 -0.81 -3.10 -1.81
CA LEU A 45 -0.89 -2.12 -2.90
C LEU A 45 0.51 -1.59 -3.21
N PRO A 46 0.84 -1.37 -4.50
CA PRO A 46 2.13 -0.80 -4.88
C PRO A 46 2.37 0.56 -4.23
N GLY A 47 3.56 0.79 -3.75
CA GLY A 47 3.93 2.03 -3.10
C GLY A 47 5.04 1.84 -2.08
N GLY A 48 5.37 2.90 -1.39
CA GLY A 48 6.44 2.87 -0.39
C GLY A 48 6.66 4.20 0.31
N GLY A 49 7.75 4.27 1.05
CA GLY A 49 8.11 5.41 1.88
C GLY A 49 8.47 6.66 1.06
N LYS A 50 7.98 7.78 1.53
CA LYS A 50 8.30 9.09 0.97
C LYS A 50 9.72 9.51 1.38
N GLU A 51 10.51 9.96 0.42
CA GLU A 51 11.83 10.52 0.67
C GLU A 51 11.73 11.97 1.17
N VAL A 52 12.78 12.44 1.84
CA VAL A 52 12.86 13.84 2.32
C VAL A 52 12.80 14.80 1.13
N GLY A 53 11.91 15.79 1.22
CA GLY A 53 11.72 16.78 0.15
C GLY A 53 10.87 16.30 -1.03
N GLU A 54 10.50 15.03 -1.06
CA GLU A 54 9.63 14.46 -2.08
C GLU A 54 8.15 14.77 -1.77
N THR A 55 7.34 15.04 -2.79
CA THR A 55 5.88 15.11 -2.63
C THR A 55 5.29 13.71 -2.58
N TYR A 56 4.11 13.55 -1.97
CA TYR A 56 3.39 12.26 -2.01
C TYR A 56 3.10 11.81 -3.43
N ARG A 57 2.79 12.76 -4.33
CA ARG A 57 2.56 12.47 -5.74
C ARG A 57 3.81 11.91 -6.42
N ASN A 58 4.95 12.54 -6.24
CA ASN A 58 6.22 12.06 -6.80
C ASN A 58 6.65 10.73 -6.18
N CYS A 59 6.39 10.54 -4.89
CA CYS A 59 6.64 9.27 -4.20
C CYS A 59 5.89 8.12 -4.87
N VAL A 60 4.58 8.26 -5.12
CA VAL A 60 3.81 7.17 -5.74
C VAL A 60 4.26 6.89 -7.17
N ILE A 61 4.64 7.91 -7.93
CA ILE A 61 5.18 7.73 -9.29
C ILE A 61 6.47 6.92 -9.24
N ARG A 62 7.40 7.31 -8.36
CA ARG A 62 8.70 6.64 -8.19
C ARG A 62 8.53 5.20 -7.71
N GLU A 63 7.78 4.99 -6.64
CA GLU A 63 7.61 3.67 -6.04
C GLU A 63 6.92 2.68 -6.98
N VAL A 64 5.85 3.09 -7.67
CA VAL A 64 5.20 2.22 -8.66
C VAL A 64 6.16 1.84 -9.77
N CYS A 65 6.96 2.79 -10.27
CA CYS A 65 7.95 2.53 -11.30
C CYS A 65 9.03 1.55 -10.82
N GLU A 66 9.59 1.77 -9.64
CA GLU A 66 10.64 0.91 -9.07
C GLU A 66 10.16 -0.50 -8.81
N GLU A 67 8.97 -0.66 -8.20
CA GLU A 67 8.43 -1.97 -7.82
C GLU A 67 7.85 -2.75 -8.99
N THR A 68 7.13 -2.09 -9.90
CA THR A 68 6.31 -2.75 -10.91
C THR A 68 6.82 -2.59 -12.33
N GLY A 69 7.69 -1.62 -12.58
CA GLY A 69 8.12 -1.23 -13.92
C GLY A 69 7.06 -0.44 -14.70
N TYR A 70 5.92 -0.13 -14.10
CA TYR A 70 4.90 0.67 -14.77
C TYR A 70 5.13 2.17 -14.57
N LEU A 71 4.93 2.93 -15.64
CA LEU A 71 4.87 4.38 -15.58
C LEU A 71 3.45 4.78 -15.18
N PHE A 72 3.31 5.28 -13.98
CA PHE A 72 2.02 5.63 -13.38
C PHE A 72 1.78 7.13 -13.43
N LEU A 73 0.61 7.52 -13.93
CA LEU A 73 0.14 8.91 -13.92
C LEU A 73 -0.98 9.05 -12.89
N PRO A 74 -0.70 9.54 -11.68
CA PRO A 74 -1.73 9.76 -10.68
C PRO A 74 -2.66 10.89 -11.09
N SER A 75 -3.98 10.67 -10.97
CA SER A 75 -4.99 11.71 -11.23
C SER A 75 -5.30 12.51 -9.96
N LYS A 76 -5.51 11.82 -8.83
CA LYS A 76 -5.77 12.48 -7.54
C LYS A 76 -5.46 11.56 -6.36
N CYS A 77 -5.20 12.18 -5.21
CA CYS A 77 -5.21 11.53 -3.91
C CYS A 77 -6.67 11.40 -3.44
N VAL A 78 -7.09 10.19 -3.10
CA VAL A 78 -8.49 9.87 -2.80
C VAL A 78 -8.73 9.49 -1.34
N LEU A 79 -7.68 9.08 -0.64
CA LEU A 79 -7.76 8.60 0.73
C LEU A 79 -6.46 8.87 1.45
N GLU A 80 -6.56 9.19 2.73
CA GLU A 80 -5.45 9.22 3.68
C GLU A 80 -5.81 8.29 4.84
N ILE A 81 -4.87 7.44 5.24
CA ILE A 81 -5.01 6.59 6.42
C ILE A 81 -3.86 6.92 7.38
N ASP A 82 -4.24 7.29 8.59
CA ASP A 82 -3.33 7.47 9.71
C ASP A 82 -3.36 6.22 10.59
N GLU A 83 -2.20 5.63 10.83
CA GLU A 83 -2.07 4.45 11.69
C GLU A 83 -1.15 4.77 12.86
N TYR A 84 -1.49 4.28 14.03
CA TYR A 84 -0.71 4.48 15.25
C TYR A 84 -0.36 3.14 15.87
N TYR A 85 0.92 2.83 15.91
CA TYR A 85 1.48 1.63 16.51
C TYR A 85 2.69 2.01 17.36
N GLU A 86 2.78 1.47 18.58
CA GLU A 86 3.85 1.80 19.51
C GLU A 86 3.94 3.33 19.71
N ASN A 87 5.03 3.95 19.33
CA ASN A 87 5.27 5.40 19.39
C ASN A 87 5.39 6.05 18.00
N VAL A 88 4.84 5.42 16.96
CA VAL A 88 4.96 5.86 15.58
C VAL A 88 3.59 6.16 14.98
N ARG A 89 3.50 7.29 14.30
CA ARG A 89 2.40 7.62 13.40
C ARG A 89 2.81 7.29 11.95
N TYR A 90 2.00 6.52 11.27
CA TYR A 90 2.18 6.23 9.84
C TYR A 90 1.10 6.94 9.05
N ILE A 91 1.48 7.70 8.04
CA ILE A 91 0.56 8.37 7.12
C ILE A 91 0.69 7.70 5.77
N SER A 92 -0.39 7.12 5.27
CA SER A 92 -0.44 6.55 3.92
C SER A 92 -1.45 7.31 3.06
N LYS A 93 -0.99 7.84 1.92
CA LYS A 93 -1.86 8.52 0.94
C LYS A 93 -2.05 7.64 -0.28
N TYR A 94 -3.30 7.48 -0.68
CA TYR A 94 -3.72 6.60 -1.76
C TYR A 94 -4.10 7.41 -2.99
N PHE A 95 -3.47 7.07 -4.10
CA PHE A 95 -3.66 7.71 -5.40
C PHE A 95 -4.33 6.78 -6.39
N ILE A 96 -5.33 7.28 -7.09
CA ILE A 96 -5.85 6.64 -8.29
C ILE A 96 -5.21 7.27 -9.51
N GLY A 97 -5.12 6.51 -10.59
CA GLY A 97 -4.52 6.98 -11.83
C GLY A 97 -4.45 5.90 -12.89
N THR A 98 -3.66 6.15 -13.93
CA THR A 98 -3.53 5.28 -15.10
C THR A 98 -2.08 4.93 -15.37
N ILE A 99 -1.87 3.79 -16.04
CA ILE A 99 -0.57 3.40 -16.56
C ILE A 99 -0.39 4.03 -17.94
N THR A 100 0.74 4.69 -18.15
CA THR A 100 1.08 5.36 -19.41
C THR A 100 2.20 4.67 -20.18
N GLY A 101 2.87 3.71 -19.57
CA GLY A 101 3.98 2.97 -20.18
C GLY A 101 4.58 1.96 -19.24
N LYS A 102 5.67 1.34 -19.69
CA LYS A 102 6.40 0.30 -18.94
C LYS A 102 7.91 0.48 -19.11
N THR A 103 8.64 0.21 -18.05
CA THR A 103 10.10 0.21 -18.02
C THR A 103 10.60 -0.93 -17.10
N ASP A 104 11.90 -0.97 -16.84
CA ASP A 104 12.47 -1.97 -15.94
C ASP A 104 12.16 -1.65 -14.47
N THR A 105 12.08 -2.70 -13.66
CA THR A 105 11.97 -2.57 -12.19
C THR A 105 13.33 -2.21 -11.57
N HIS A 106 13.30 -1.58 -10.40
CA HIS A 106 14.47 -1.25 -9.60
C HIS A 106 14.21 -1.63 -8.14
N LEU A 107 14.20 -2.94 -7.89
CA LEU A 107 13.92 -3.49 -6.56
C LEU A 107 15.11 -3.29 -5.62
N THR A 108 14.82 -3.02 -4.35
CA THR A 108 15.80 -3.04 -3.27
C THR A 108 16.29 -4.45 -3.01
N GLU A 109 17.42 -4.61 -2.33
CA GLU A 109 17.93 -5.93 -1.93
C GLU A 109 16.92 -6.71 -1.09
N ALA A 110 16.22 -6.04 -0.18
CA ALA A 110 15.19 -6.64 0.66
C ALA A 110 13.99 -7.14 -0.17
N GLU A 111 13.56 -6.37 -1.17
CA GLU A 111 12.48 -6.74 -2.07
C GLU A 111 12.86 -7.92 -2.97
N ILE A 112 14.07 -7.93 -3.51
CA ILE A 112 14.61 -9.08 -4.27
C ILE A 112 14.65 -10.32 -3.38
N LYS A 113 15.17 -10.20 -2.16
CA LYS A 113 15.29 -11.29 -1.19
C LYS A 113 13.92 -11.83 -0.78
N GLY A 114 12.91 -10.98 -0.63
CA GLY A 114 11.53 -11.36 -0.36
C GLY A 114 10.79 -11.94 -1.55
N GLY A 115 11.37 -11.87 -2.75
CA GLY A 115 10.74 -12.33 -3.98
C GLY A 115 9.57 -11.48 -4.44
N LEU A 116 9.71 -10.15 -4.34
CA LEU A 116 8.65 -9.21 -4.74
C LEU A 116 8.33 -9.32 -6.23
N GLU A 117 7.06 -9.50 -6.52
CA GLU A 117 6.50 -9.55 -7.87
C GLU A 117 5.28 -8.65 -7.97
N SER A 118 4.93 -8.22 -9.17
CA SER A 118 3.68 -7.53 -9.46
C SER A 118 2.68 -8.49 -10.09
N ARG A 119 1.45 -8.48 -9.61
CA ARG A 119 0.38 -9.35 -10.13
C ARG A 119 -0.93 -8.59 -10.31
N TRP A 120 -1.58 -8.85 -11.42
CA TRP A 120 -2.95 -8.43 -11.68
C TRP A 120 -3.90 -9.52 -11.17
N ILE A 121 -4.72 -9.21 -10.19
CA ILE A 121 -5.72 -10.14 -9.65
C ILE A 121 -7.11 -9.52 -9.70
N LEU A 122 -8.14 -10.35 -9.64
CA LEU A 122 -9.52 -9.87 -9.59
C LEU A 122 -9.75 -9.02 -8.34
N ILE A 123 -10.52 -7.95 -8.46
CA ILE A 123 -10.84 -7.05 -7.33
C ILE A 123 -11.45 -7.83 -6.17
N GLU A 124 -12.37 -8.76 -6.45
CA GLU A 124 -13.00 -9.60 -5.41
C GLU A 124 -11.99 -10.51 -4.70
N GLU A 125 -11.01 -11.02 -5.44
CA GLU A 125 -9.92 -11.81 -4.88
C GLU A 125 -9.03 -10.96 -3.94
N ALA A 126 -8.70 -9.74 -4.34
CA ALA A 126 -7.94 -8.80 -3.50
C ALA A 126 -8.68 -8.48 -2.20
N LEU A 127 -9.98 -8.18 -2.30
CA LEU A 127 -10.83 -7.96 -1.13
C LEU A 127 -10.86 -9.19 -0.21
N GLY A 128 -10.94 -10.39 -0.78
CA GLY A 128 -10.88 -11.65 -0.03
C GLY A 128 -9.56 -11.85 0.71
N ILE A 129 -8.44 -11.53 0.06
CA ILE A 129 -7.10 -11.62 0.65
C ILE A 129 -7.00 -10.69 1.87
N PHE A 130 -7.30 -9.41 1.69
CA PHE A 130 -7.12 -8.42 2.77
C PHE A 130 -8.18 -8.57 3.88
N SER A 131 -9.36 -9.08 3.59
CA SER A 131 -10.38 -9.34 4.62
C SER A 131 -9.94 -10.39 5.66
N LYS A 132 -8.91 -11.19 5.35
CA LYS A 132 -8.36 -12.18 6.27
C LYS A 132 -7.44 -11.59 7.34
N HIS A 133 -7.34 -10.27 7.45
CA HIS A 133 -6.52 -9.61 8.48
C HIS A 133 -6.83 -10.10 9.90
N SER A 134 -8.10 -10.38 10.21
CA SER A 134 -8.52 -10.86 11.53
C SER A 134 -8.08 -12.29 11.85
N GLU A 135 -7.72 -13.08 10.84
CA GLU A 135 -7.24 -14.46 11.00
C GLU A 135 -5.73 -14.51 11.22
N ILE A 136 -5.00 -13.40 11.02
CA ILE A 136 -3.55 -13.33 11.17
C ILE A 136 -3.24 -13.06 12.65
N THR A 137 -2.76 -14.08 13.37
CA THR A 137 -2.49 -14.00 14.82
C THR A 137 -1.02 -13.95 15.19
N ASN A 138 -0.14 -14.39 14.29
CA ASN A 138 1.30 -14.57 14.61
C ASN A 138 2.22 -13.56 13.92
N PHE A 139 1.66 -12.60 13.17
CA PHE A 139 2.45 -11.63 12.41
C PHE A 139 1.73 -10.27 12.40
N GLU A 140 1.97 -9.46 13.43
CA GLU A 140 1.30 -8.17 13.63
C GLU A 140 1.50 -7.20 12.48
N GLU A 141 2.70 -7.14 11.89
CA GLU A 141 2.96 -6.25 10.74
C GLU A 141 2.09 -6.62 9.55
N LYS A 142 1.99 -7.90 9.22
CA LYS A 142 1.12 -8.39 8.15
C LYS A 142 -0.35 -8.11 8.45
N ARG A 143 -0.78 -8.35 9.69
CA ARG A 143 -2.16 -8.08 10.13
C ARG A 143 -2.52 -6.60 9.96
N GLY A 144 -1.67 -5.71 10.44
CA GLY A 144 -1.85 -4.26 10.33
C GLY A 144 -1.89 -3.81 8.87
N LEU A 145 -0.98 -4.31 8.05
CA LEU A 145 -0.95 -4.03 6.61
C LEU A 145 -2.25 -4.46 5.93
N TYR A 146 -2.70 -5.70 6.18
CA TYR A 146 -3.92 -6.23 5.55
C TYR A 146 -5.18 -5.49 6.03
N LEU A 147 -5.25 -5.10 7.31
CA LEU A 147 -6.33 -4.26 7.82
C LEU A 147 -6.39 -2.91 7.08
N ARG A 148 -5.25 -2.24 6.95
CA ARG A 148 -5.16 -0.98 6.23
C ARG A 148 -5.61 -1.12 4.77
N GLU A 149 -5.07 -2.10 4.04
CA GLU A 149 -5.42 -2.33 2.64
C GLU A 149 -6.90 -2.72 2.47
N CYS A 150 -7.43 -3.52 3.41
CA CYS A 150 -8.85 -3.87 3.44
C CYS A 150 -9.74 -2.63 3.54
N LEU A 151 -9.48 -1.78 4.53
CA LEU A 151 -10.23 -0.54 4.74
C LEU A 151 -10.10 0.42 3.55
N ALA A 152 -8.90 0.52 2.97
CA ALA A 152 -8.66 1.34 1.79
C ALA A 152 -9.52 0.87 0.61
N LEU A 153 -9.50 -0.41 0.27
CA LEU A 153 -10.26 -0.95 -0.84
C LEU A 153 -11.77 -0.87 -0.60
N GLN A 154 -12.25 -1.19 0.60
CA GLN A 154 -13.66 -1.07 0.95
C GLN A 154 -14.14 0.37 0.77
N LYS A 155 -13.38 1.34 1.27
CA LYS A 155 -13.73 2.76 1.15
C LYS A 155 -13.74 3.24 -0.29
N LEU A 156 -12.75 2.84 -1.09
CA LEU A 156 -12.60 3.31 -2.47
C LEU A 156 -13.56 2.63 -3.44
N LEU A 157 -13.97 1.41 -3.15
CA LEU A 157 -14.91 0.65 -3.98
C LEU A 157 -16.36 0.78 -3.51
N GLY A 158 -16.61 1.53 -2.44
CA GLY A 158 -17.96 1.73 -1.89
C GLY A 158 -18.58 0.48 -1.29
N ARG A 159 -17.78 -0.35 -0.65
CA ARG A 159 -18.19 -1.64 -0.08
C ARG A 159 -17.99 -1.71 1.43
#